data_cbe0a15db02c6337a545c03098e5024c
#
_entry.id   cbe0a15db02c6337a545c03098e5024c
#
_cell.length_a   1.000
_cell.length_b   1.000
_cell.length_c   1.000
_cell.angle_alpha   90.00
_cell.angle_beta   90.00
_cell.angle_gamma   90.00
#
_symmetry.space_group_name_H-M   'P 1'
#
loop_
_entity.id
_entity.type
_entity.pdbx_description
1 polymer ?
#
loop_
_entity_poly.entity_id
_entity_poly.type
_entity_poly.pdbx_seq_one_letter_code
_entity_poly.pdbx_strand_id
1 'polypeptide(L)'
;MRNPLIRLVASPLAAGLLLAIALPAAAADGVAPGLAQAMKRDMQLTDQQLGQYMKVQRQAAQQAKALEATAGSDFAGVWIERKGNAFHVVTATTRMAPQAGQSGVEVRNVRHSLSTLKASKANLDRQAAPKTVYGWAVDVRNNAVTVDIAPGAMDAAIDFVAASGADASTIRFNTMGDAPRVLATLQGGSEYLASPDGSSAYYCSVGFGVTQGSAQGYATAGHCSDGQAGWTTYVSGGKRGSATRIGSFAGSAFPGDDKAWVRLDNGHTVSPVVDGYKQADVAVRGAAVAPVGATVCRSGRTTGWHCGAVQAYGASVNYSGQVVTGLTHVKVCAEGGDSGGSFIDGGGQAQGVLSGGNYSCKGKQASLANSYFQPIGEILQTYNLTLKTSP
;
A
#
# COMPACT_ATOMS: atom_id res chain seq x y z
N MET A 1 50.69 55.12 -60.40
CA MET A 1 49.39 55.44 -59.84
C MET A 1 48.52 54.20 -59.93
N ARG A 2 48.56 53.33 -58.94
CA ARG A 2 47.86 52.05 -58.95
C ARG A 2 46.99 51.96 -57.69
N ASN A 3 45.68 51.86 -57.87
CA ASN A 3 44.69 51.59 -56.82
C ASN A 3 44.78 50.13 -56.38
N PRO A 4 44.73 49.83 -55.09
CA PRO A 4 44.56 48.46 -54.64
C PRO A 4 43.05 48.16 -54.39
N LEU A 5 42.67 47.00 -54.95
CA LEU A 5 41.35 46.36 -54.82
C LEU A 5 41.11 45.91 -53.37
N ILE A 6 40.01 46.31 -52.78
CA ILE A 6 39.49 45.81 -51.51
C ILE A 6 38.70 44.51 -51.79
N ARG A 7 39.15 43.40 -51.25
CA ARG A 7 38.40 42.12 -51.22
C ARG A 7 37.41 42.12 -50.02
N LEU A 8 36.12 42.04 -50.31
CA LEU A 8 35.09 41.72 -49.34
C LEU A 8 35.18 40.24 -48.98
N VAL A 9 35.44 39.96 -47.70
CA VAL A 9 35.30 38.62 -47.10
C VAL A 9 33.90 38.48 -46.59
N ALA A 10 33.12 37.56 -47.15
CA ALA A 10 31.78 37.20 -46.68
C ALA A 10 31.95 36.27 -45.47
N SER A 11 31.45 36.70 -44.33
CA SER A 11 31.30 35.85 -43.12
C SER A 11 30.05 35.00 -43.24
N PRO A 12 30.11 33.70 -42.85
CA PRO A 12 28.88 32.87 -42.81
C PRO A 12 28.03 33.22 -41.60
N LEU A 13 26.73 33.48 -41.86
CA LEU A 13 25.69 33.58 -40.83
C LEU A 13 25.59 32.23 -40.09
N ALA A 14 25.94 32.21 -38.82
CA ALA A 14 25.63 31.11 -37.91
C ALA A 14 24.12 31.17 -37.60
N ALA A 15 23.36 30.20 -38.12
CA ALA A 15 21.97 29.98 -37.73
C ALA A 15 21.93 29.44 -36.26
N GLY A 16 21.67 30.35 -35.34
CA GLY A 16 21.41 29.97 -33.94
C GLY A 16 20.12 29.19 -33.80
N LEU A 17 20.23 27.91 -33.47
CA LEU A 17 19.10 27.07 -33.07
C LEU A 17 18.62 27.58 -31.69
N LEU A 18 17.53 28.32 -31.64
CA LEU A 18 16.83 28.68 -30.42
C LEU A 18 16.16 27.42 -29.88
N LEU A 19 16.83 26.75 -28.93
CA LEU A 19 16.18 25.76 -28.07
C LEU A 19 15.12 26.51 -27.24
N ALA A 20 13.87 26.35 -27.58
CA ALA A 20 12.77 26.76 -26.73
C ALA A 20 12.80 25.86 -25.48
N ILE A 21 13.37 26.37 -24.38
CA ILE A 21 13.21 25.79 -23.06
C ILE A 21 11.74 25.99 -22.71
N ALA A 22 10.96 24.92 -22.78
CA ALA A 22 9.61 24.89 -22.26
C ALA A 22 9.72 25.10 -20.73
N LEU A 23 9.44 26.32 -20.26
CA LEU A 23 9.27 26.60 -18.84
C LEU A 23 8.14 25.71 -18.33
N PRO A 24 8.35 25.01 -17.20
CA PRO A 24 7.26 24.25 -16.61
C PRO A 24 6.09 25.21 -16.33
N ALA A 25 4.88 24.82 -16.79
CA ALA A 25 3.67 25.57 -16.55
C ALA A 25 3.60 25.93 -15.06
N ALA A 26 3.43 27.20 -14.77
CA ALA A 26 3.33 27.72 -13.39
C ALA A 26 2.28 26.89 -12.64
N ALA A 27 2.67 26.42 -11.45
CA ALA A 27 1.77 25.66 -10.59
C ALA A 27 0.50 26.49 -10.34
N ALA A 28 -0.64 26.00 -10.78
CA ALA A 28 -1.91 26.66 -10.51
C ALA A 28 -2.10 26.74 -9.00
N ASP A 29 -2.13 27.97 -8.48
CA ASP A 29 -2.51 28.32 -7.10
C ASP A 29 -1.74 27.60 -5.96
N GLY A 30 -0.44 27.36 -6.08
CA GLY A 30 0.39 26.83 -5.00
C GLY A 30 0.21 25.32 -4.72
N VAL A 31 -0.41 24.58 -5.62
CA VAL A 31 -0.52 23.10 -5.54
C VAL A 31 0.73 22.48 -6.16
N ALA A 32 1.38 21.55 -5.44
CA ALA A 32 2.53 20.82 -5.97
C ALA A 32 2.17 20.08 -7.26
N PRO A 33 3.05 20.07 -8.31
CA PRO A 33 2.71 19.52 -9.63
C PRO A 33 2.22 18.08 -9.60
N GLY A 34 2.84 17.21 -8.79
CA GLY A 34 2.40 15.81 -8.63
C GLY A 34 1.00 15.67 -8.01
N LEU A 35 0.67 16.50 -7.02
CA LEU A 35 -0.67 16.53 -6.43
C LEU A 35 -1.72 17.04 -7.42
N ALA A 36 -1.41 18.11 -8.16
CA ALA A 36 -2.29 18.65 -9.19
C ALA A 36 -2.62 17.59 -10.27
N GLN A 37 -1.60 16.84 -10.70
CA GLN A 37 -1.78 15.76 -11.68
C GLN A 37 -2.66 14.62 -11.14
N ALA A 38 -2.44 14.18 -9.90
CA ALA A 38 -3.25 13.15 -9.23
C ALA A 38 -4.71 13.61 -9.08
N MET A 39 -4.95 14.83 -8.63
CA MET A 39 -6.30 15.39 -8.49
C MET A 39 -7.04 15.47 -9.84
N LYS A 40 -6.36 15.89 -10.91
CA LYS A 40 -6.96 15.90 -12.26
C LYS A 40 -7.36 14.51 -12.72
N ARG A 41 -6.50 13.53 -12.52
CA ARG A 41 -6.75 12.13 -12.90
C ARG A 41 -7.90 11.51 -12.09
N ASP A 42 -7.82 11.58 -10.77
CA ASP A 42 -8.68 10.80 -9.87
C ASP A 42 -10.05 11.48 -9.67
N MET A 43 -10.10 12.80 -9.71
CA MET A 43 -11.34 13.58 -9.61
C MET A 43 -11.91 14.00 -10.99
N GLN A 44 -11.25 13.60 -12.08
CA GLN A 44 -11.63 13.91 -13.46
C GLN A 44 -11.81 15.43 -13.69
N LEU A 45 -10.79 16.21 -13.31
CA LEU A 45 -10.79 17.66 -13.41
C LEU A 45 -9.95 18.15 -14.59
N THR A 46 -10.45 19.16 -15.28
CA THR A 46 -9.63 19.99 -16.17
C THR A 46 -8.75 20.94 -15.34
N ASP A 47 -7.74 21.58 -15.98
CA ASP A 47 -6.90 22.58 -15.29
C ASP A 47 -7.74 23.74 -14.73
N GLN A 48 -8.72 24.21 -15.51
CA GLN A 48 -9.64 25.25 -15.08
C GLN A 48 -10.49 24.83 -13.88
N GLN A 49 -11.01 23.59 -13.89
CA GLN A 49 -11.79 23.03 -12.77
C GLN A 49 -10.94 22.82 -11.52
N LEU A 50 -9.67 22.41 -11.65
CA LEU A 50 -8.75 22.31 -10.54
C LEU A 50 -8.53 23.66 -9.87
N GLY A 51 -8.24 24.72 -10.64
CA GLY A 51 -8.07 26.08 -10.10
C GLY A 51 -9.33 26.57 -9.38
N GLN A 52 -10.52 26.35 -9.97
CA GLN A 52 -11.80 26.68 -9.34
C GLN A 52 -12.01 25.87 -8.04
N TYR A 53 -11.76 24.57 -8.06
CA TYR A 53 -11.91 23.69 -6.89
C TYR A 53 -11.04 24.15 -5.72
N MET A 54 -9.76 24.49 -5.98
CA MET A 54 -8.84 24.97 -4.95
C MET A 54 -9.28 26.30 -4.35
N LYS A 55 -9.85 27.21 -5.17
CA LYS A 55 -10.42 28.47 -4.68
C LYS A 55 -11.63 28.20 -3.77
N VAL A 56 -12.55 27.36 -4.23
CA VAL A 56 -13.77 26.97 -3.47
C VAL A 56 -13.40 26.25 -2.18
N GLN A 57 -12.37 25.41 -2.19
CA GLN A 57 -11.89 24.72 -0.98
C GLN A 57 -11.38 25.67 0.08
N ARG A 58 -10.60 26.70 -0.29
CA ARG A 58 -10.15 27.75 0.64
C ARG A 58 -11.34 28.53 1.19
N GLN A 59 -12.28 28.88 0.35
CA GLN A 59 -13.51 29.59 0.73
C GLN A 59 -14.35 28.75 1.70
N ALA A 60 -14.53 27.43 1.45
CA ALA A 60 -15.27 26.53 2.33
C ALA A 60 -14.67 26.48 3.74
N ALA A 61 -13.33 26.37 3.84
CA ALA A 61 -12.64 26.32 5.13
C ALA A 61 -12.80 27.63 5.94
N GLN A 62 -12.73 28.78 5.28
CA GLN A 62 -12.95 30.08 5.93
C GLN A 62 -14.39 30.24 6.40
N GLN A 63 -15.35 29.86 5.56
CA GLN A 63 -16.78 29.97 5.90
C GLN A 63 -17.20 28.99 6.99
N ALA A 64 -16.66 27.77 7.00
CA ALA A 64 -16.94 26.81 8.07
C ALA A 64 -16.61 27.42 9.44
N LYS A 65 -15.43 28.02 9.58
CA LYS A 65 -14.98 28.66 10.82
C LYS A 65 -15.86 29.88 11.22
N ALA A 66 -16.20 30.71 10.24
CA ALA A 66 -17.01 31.90 10.49
C ALA A 66 -18.46 31.54 10.88
N LEU A 67 -19.06 30.57 10.23
CA LEU A 67 -20.42 30.14 10.48
C LEU A 67 -20.57 29.33 11.75
N GLU A 68 -19.59 28.50 12.10
CA GLU A 68 -19.56 27.81 13.38
C GLU A 68 -19.57 28.82 14.54
N ALA A 69 -18.83 29.93 14.41
CA ALA A 69 -18.77 30.99 15.41
C ALA A 69 -20.08 31.81 15.49
N THR A 70 -20.79 32.03 14.36
CA THR A 70 -21.98 32.90 14.31
C THR A 70 -23.29 32.14 14.49
N ALA A 71 -23.41 30.94 13.96
CA ALA A 71 -24.61 30.09 14.08
C ALA A 71 -24.65 29.30 15.40
N GLY A 72 -23.53 29.14 16.08
CA GLY A 72 -23.45 28.46 17.37
C GLY A 72 -24.12 27.07 17.34
N SER A 73 -25.15 26.87 18.18
CA SER A 73 -25.89 25.60 18.26
C SER A 73 -26.69 25.25 17.00
N ASP A 74 -26.99 26.21 16.15
CA ASP A 74 -27.75 25.99 14.91
C ASP A 74 -26.85 25.59 13.71
N PHE A 75 -25.54 25.65 13.89
CA PHE A 75 -24.60 25.22 12.84
C PHE A 75 -24.74 23.71 12.56
N ALA A 76 -24.87 23.35 11.27
CA ALA A 76 -25.08 21.97 10.86
C ALA A 76 -24.00 21.42 9.91
N GLY A 77 -23.11 22.28 9.39
CA GLY A 77 -21.98 21.87 8.60
C GLY A 77 -21.74 22.70 7.34
N VAL A 78 -20.58 22.45 6.71
CA VAL A 78 -20.17 23.04 5.43
C VAL A 78 -19.58 21.95 4.57
N TRP A 79 -19.85 21.98 3.26
CA TRP A 79 -19.22 21.08 2.30
C TRP A 79 -19.12 21.71 0.91
N ILE A 80 -18.30 21.10 0.06
CA ILE A 80 -18.19 21.45 -1.36
C ILE A 80 -19.08 20.51 -2.15
N GLU A 81 -19.91 21.07 -3.00
CA GLU A 81 -20.78 20.34 -3.91
C GLU A 81 -20.42 20.63 -5.37
N ARG A 82 -20.41 19.58 -6.19
CA ARG A 82 -20.23 19.72 -7.64
C ARG A 82 -21.61 19.75 -8.31
N LYS A 83 -21.90 20.83 -9.04
CA LYS A 83 -23.10 20.95 -9.89
C LYS A 83 -22.65 21.17 -11.34
N GLY A 84 -22.79 20.11 -12.14
CA GLY A 84 -22.26 20.12 -13.51
C GLY A 84 -20.73 20.28 -13.51
N ASN A 85 -20.26 21.35 -14.14
CA ASN A 85 -18.83 21.68 -14.24
C ASN A 85 -18.32 22.63 -13.15
N ALA A 86 -19.19 23.09 -12.25
CA ALA A 86 -18.83 24.07 -11.22
C ALA A 86 -18.85 23.47 -9.82
N PHE A 87 -18.05 24.06 -8.92
CA PHE A 87 -18.00 23.73 -7.50
C PHE A 87 -18.58 24.88 -6.67
N HIS A 88 -19.37 24.55 -5.67
CA HIS A 88 -20.03 25.50 -4.80
C HIS A 88 -19.78 25.13 -3.33
N VAL A 89 -19.74 26.16 -2.47
CA VAL A 89 -19.79 25.94 -1.02
C VAL A 89 -21.25 25.87 -0.60
N VAL A 90 -21.60 24.81 0.09
CA VAL A 90 -22.89 24.64 0.75
C VAL A 90 -22.70 24.71 2.24
N THR A 91 -23.54 25.47 2.92
CA THR A 91 -23.62 25.55 4.36
C THR A 91 -24.95 25.09 4.85
N ALA A 92 -24.99 24.47 6.03
CA ALA A 92 -26.23 24.00 6.62
C ALA A 92 -26.44 24.59 8.02
N THR A 93 -27.68 24.95 8.32
CA THR A 93 -28.13 25.43 9.63
C THR A 93 -29.51 24.88 9.98
N THR A 94 -29.85 24.78 11.27
CA THR A 94 -31.18 24.36 11.71
C THR A 94 -32.21 25.48 11.69
N ARG A 95 -31.76 26.73 11.59
CA ARG A 95 -32.59 27.91 11.39
C ARG A 95 -32.14 28.71 10.20
N MET A 96 -33.08 29.28 9.45
CA MET A 96 -32.76 30.17 8.32
C MET A 96 -31.90 31.35 8.79
N ALA A 97 -30.65 31.43 8.32
CA ALA A 97 -29.81 32.59 8.61
C ALA A 97 -30.29 33.79 7.78
N PRO A 98 -30.40 34.99 8.38
CA PRO A 98 -30.82 36.21 7.66
C PRO A 98 -29.86 36.64 6.55
N GLN A 99 -28.69 36.05 6.42
CA GLN A 99 -27.64 36.41 5.44
C GLN A 99 -27.51 35.41 4.28
N ALA A 100 -28.59 34.71 3.91
CA ALA A 100 -28.65 33.74 2.81
C ALA A 100 -28.51 34.38 1.41
N GLY A 101 -27.64 35.36 1.21
CA GLY A 101 -27.52 36.09 -0.04
C GLY A 101 -26.11 36.58 -0.41
N GLN A 102 -25.07 36.18 0.32
CA GLN A 102 -23.70 36.50 -0.11
C GLN A 102 -23.32 35.63 -1.30
N SER A 103 -22.87 36.25 -2.37
CA SER A 103 -22.58 35.64 -3.67
C SER A 103 -21.67 34.42 -3.55
N GLY A 104 -22.17 33.26 -4.03
CA GLY A 104 -21.40 32.02 -4.15
C GLY A 104 -21.55 31.02 -3.00
N VAL A 105 -22.44 31.27 -2.03
CA VAL A 105 -22.74 30.35 -0.92
C VAL A 105 -24.19 29.93 -0.97
N GLU A 106 -24.44 28.63 -1.04
CA GLU A 106 -25.78 28.06 -0.87
C GLU A 106 -26.01 27.74 0.61
N VAL A 107 -27.12 28.21 1.19
CA VAL A 107 -27.52 27.89 2.56
C VAL A 107 -28.68 26.89 2.52
N ARG A 108 -28.53 25.76 3.23
CA ARG A 108 -29.57 24.75 3.40
C ARG A 108 -30.08 24.72 4.83
N ASN A 109 -31.41 24.72 4.96
CA ASN A 109 -32.06 24.45 6.25
C ASN A 109 -32.17 22.94 6.43
N VAL A 110 -31.71 22.43 7.58
CA VAL A 110 -31.65 21.00 7.88
C VAL A 110 -32.23 20.73 9.30
N ARG A 111 -32.55 19.47 9.57
CA ARG A 111 -33.22 19.07 10.80
C ARG A 111 -32.30 19.06 12.03
N HIS A 112 -31.07 18.55 11.87
CA HIS A 112 -30.16 18.30 12.98
C HIS A 112 -28.95 19.23 12.93
N SER A 113 -28.59 19.81 14.08
CA SER A 113 -27.35 20.56 14.18
C SER A 113 -26.13 19.62 14.18
N LEU A 114 -24.95 20.15 13.86
CA LEU A 114 -23.71 19.37 13.91
C LEU A 114 -23.41 18.86 15.33
N SER A 115 -23.77 19.61 16.36
CA SER A 115 -23.63 19.19 17.76
C SER A 115 -24.52 17.99 18.08
N THR A 116 -25.78 17.97 17.60
CA THR A 116 -26.70 16.83 17.74
C THR A 116 -26.15 15.57 17.05
N LEU A 117 -25.67 15.71 15.80
CA LEU A 117 -25.08 14.60 15.06
C LEU A 117 -23.81 14.07 15.75
N LYS A 118 -22.94 14.96 16.22
CA LYS A 118 -21.72 14.57 16.98
C LYS A 118 -22.08 13.84 18.29
N ALA A 119 -23.13 14.28 19.00
CA ALA A 119 -23.60 13.61 20.22
C ALA A 119 -24.10 12.19 19.93
N SER A 120 -24.92 12.02 18.88
CA SER A 120 -25.38 10.69 18.45
C SER A 120 -24.20 9.77 18.06
N LYS A 121 -23.22 10.30 17.29
CA LYS A 121 -22.01 9.55 16.99
C LYS A 121 -21.23 9.15 18.24
N ALA A 122 -21.08 10.06 19.20
CA ALA A 122 -20.38 9.78 20.45
C ALA A 122 -21.08 8.70 21.29
N ASN A 123 -22.41 8.55 21.17
CA ASN A 123 -23.15 7.45 21.79
C ASN A 123 -22.77 6.12 21.14
N LEU A 124 -22.73 6.05 19.81
CA LEU A 124 -22.27 4.86 19.07
C LEU A 124 -20.82 4.50 19.41
N ASP A 125 -19.92 5.49 19.54
CA ASP A 125 -18.50 5.28 19.85
C ASP A 125 -18.26 4.55 21.19
N ARG A 126 -19.21 4.61 22.12
CA ARG A 126 -19.13 3.96 23.45
C ARG A 126 -19.65 2.54 23.46
N GLN A 127 -20.37 2.14 22.41
CA GLN A 127 -21.00 0.83 22.31
C GLN A 127 -20.11 -0.17 21.55
N ALA A 128 -20.05 -1.41 22.02
CA ALA A 128 -19.37 -2.49 21.28
C ALA A 128 -20.16 -2.81 19.99
N ALA A 129 -19.53 -2.63 18.84
CA ALA A 129 -20.17 -2.88 17.56
C ALA A 129 -20.14 -4.36 17.18
N PRO A 130 -21.25 -4.91 16.63
CA PRO A 130 -21.23 -6.24 16.02
C PRO A 130 -20.30 -6.24 14.79
N LYS A 131 -19.74 -7.39 14.44
CA LYS A 131 -18.83 -7.54 13.27
C LYS A 131 -19.47 -7.15 11.94
N THR A 132 -20.77 -7.12 11.87
CA THR A 132 -21.58 -6.74 10.70
C THR A 132 -21.84 -5.24 10.59
N VAL A 133 -21.48 -4.45 11.61
CA VAL A 133 -21.45 -2.98 11.57
C VAL A 133 -20.01 -2.57 11.30
N TYR A 134 -19.77 -1.99 10.12
CA TYR A 134 -18.43 -1.73 9.60
C TYR A 134 -17.87 -0.38 10.00
N GLY A 135 -18.72 0.60 10.28
CA GLY A 135 -18.30 1.93 10.67
C GLY A 135 -19.46 2.90 10.79
N TRP A 136 -19.19 4.09 11.34
CA TRP A 136 -20.16 5.18 11.39
C TRP A 136 -19.47 6.53 11.39
N ALA A 137 -20.12 7.50 10.77
CA ALA A 137 -19.60 8.85 10.63
C ALA A 137 -20.70 9.90 10.57
N VAL A 138 -20.39 11.14 10.97
CA VAL A 138 -21.29 12.27 10.72
C VAL A 138 -21.22 12.62 9.23
N ASP A 139 -22.36 12.52 8.57
CA ASP A 139 -22.55 12.94 7.18
C ASP A 139 -23.35 14.25 7.15
N VAL A 140 -22.61 15.36 7.03
CA VAL A 140 -23.22 16.70 7.00
C VAL A 140 -24.07 16.94 5.73
N ARG A 141 -23.77 16.25 4.62
CA ARG A 141 -24.52 16.39 3.36
C ARG A 141 -25.92 15.81 3.47
N ASN A 142 -26.03 14.65 4.10
CA ASN A 142 -27.27 13.95 4.35
C ASN A 142 -27.91 14.32 5.69
N ASN A 143 -27.27 15.21 6.47
CA ASN A 143 -27.68 15.65 7.81
C ASN A 143 -28.01 14.45 8.72
N ALA A 144 -27.11 13.50 8.80
CA ALA A 144 -27.28 12.24 9.52
C ALA A 144 -25.95 11.74 10.10
N VAL A 145 -26.03 10.73 10.94
CA VAL A 145 -24.93 9.81 11.23
C VAL A 145 -25.15 8.58 10.34
N THR A 146 -24.31 8.39 9.34
CA THR A 146 -24.37 7.19 8.50
C THR A 146 -23.71 6.03 9.21
N VAL A 147 -24.36 4.88 9.26
CA VAL A 147 -23.87 3.61 9.81
C VAL A 147 -23.71 2.62 8.65
N ASP A 148 -22.49 2.23 8.37
CA ASP A 148 -22.14 1.28 7.30
C ASP A 148 -22.27 -0.15 7.81
N ILE A 149 -23.02 -0.98 7.10
CA ILE A 149 -23.39 -2.34 7.52
C ILE A 149 -23.18 -3.38 6.42
N ALA A 150 -22.98 -4.63 6.81
CA ALA A 150 -22.99 -5.77 5.90
C ALA A 150 -24.36 -5.96 5.23
N PRO A 151 -24.41 -6.55 4.02
CA PRO A 151 -25.67 -6.99 3.42
C PRO A 151 -26.43 -7.93 4.39
N GLY A 152 -27.71 -7.66 4.61
CA GLY A 152 -28.59 -8.46 5.51
C GLY A 152 -28.40 -8.21 7.01
N ALA A 153 -27.58 -7.24 7.41
CA ALA A 153 -27.28 -6.97 8.83
C ALA A 153 -28.17 -5.87 9.47
N MET A 154 -29.30 -5.54 8.87
CA MET A 154 -30.15 -4.44 9.33
C MET A 154 -30.61 -4.59 10.77
N ASP A 155 -31.09 -5.77 11.17
CA ASP A 155 -31.60 -6.02 12.53
C ASP A 155 -30.49 -5.82 13.58
N ALA A 156 -29.30 -6.40 13.35
CA ALA A 156 -28.16 -6.24 14.26
C ALA A 156 -27.69 -4.78 14.35
N ALA A 157 -27.83 -4.00 13.27
CA ALA A 157 -27.48 -2.59 13.26
C ALA A 157 -28.52 -1.74 14.02
N ILE A 158 -29.80 -2.07 13.91
CA ILE A 158 -30.87 -1.43 14.69
C ILE A 158 -30.64 -1.69 16.18
N ASP A 159 -30.38 -2.93 16.59
CA ASP A 159 -30.08 -3.30 17.97
C ASP A 159 -28.84 -2.56 18.50
N PHE A 160 -27.79 -2.44 17.70
CA PHE A 160 -26.58 -1.68 18.04
C PHE A 160 -26.90 -0.19 18.30
N VAL A 161 -27.69 0.44 17.42
CA VAL A 161 -28.11 1.84 17.58
C VAL A 161 -28.99 2.01 18.83
N ALA A 162 -29.95 1.13 19.04
CA ALA A 162 -30.83 1.16 20.20
C ALA A 162 -30.05 1.01 21.52
N ALA A 163 -29.11 0.06 21.58
CA ALA A 163 -28.24 -0.17 22.74
C ALA A 163 -27.32 1.01 23.06
N SER A 164 -26.90 1.78 22.02
CA SER A 164 -26.02 2.95 22.19
C SER A 164 -26.73 4.17 22.83
N GLY A 165 -28.05 4.25 22.78
CA GLY A 165 -28.79 5.44 23.16
C GLY A 165 -28.66 6.62 22.22
N ALA A 166 -28.18 6.40 20.98
CA ALA A 166 -28.15 7.43 19.95
C ALA A 166 -29.60 7.80 19.52
N ASP A 167 -29.81 9.07 19.15
CA ASP A 167 -31.07 9.50 18.59
C ASP A 167 -31.33 8.85 17.22
N ALA A 168 -32.25 7.89 17.16
CA ALA A 168 -32.58 7.14 15.95
C ALA A 168 -32.98 8.05 14.77
N SER A 169 -33.53 9.25 15.04
CA SER A 169 -33.90 10.21 13.97
C SER A 169 -32.69 10.77 13.22
N THR A 170 -31.49 10.68 13.82
CA THR A 170 -30.23 11.12 13.21
C THR A 170 -29.54 10.02 12.39
N ILE A 171 -30.00 8.76 12.47
CA ILE A 171 -29.29 7.62 11.90
C ILE A 171 -29.77 7.31 10.47
N ARG A 172 -28.82 6.99 9.61
CA ARG A 172 -29.05 6.39 8.27
C ARG A 172 -28.14 5.18 8.10
N PHE A 173 -28.72 4.08 7.64
CA PHE A 173 -27.95 2.88 7.32
C PHE A 173 -27.53 2.90 5.85
N ASN A 174 -26.28 2.49 5.60
CA ASN A 174 -25.71 2.30 4.27
C ASN A 174 -25.15 0.90 4.17
N THR A 175 -25.51 0.15 3.13
CA THR A 175 -25.02 -1.22 2.93
C THR A 175 -23.73 -1.18 2.14
N MET A 176 -22.67 -1.77 2.68
CA MET A 176 -21.37 -1.96 2.02
C MET A 176 -21.16 -3.44 1.69
N GLY A 177 -20.76 -3.75 0.44
CA GLY A 177 -20.54 -5.12 0.01
C GLY A 177 -19.42 -5.82 0.78
N ASP A 178 -18.34 -5.09 1.08
CA ASP A 178 -17.15 -5.61 1.77
C ASP A 178 -16.83 -4.82 3.04
N ALA A 179 -16.36 -5.53 4.07
CA ALA A 179 -15.84 -4.90 5.28
C ALA A 179 -14.55 -4.11 5.01
N PRO A 180 -14.36 -2.92 5.61
CA PRO A 180 -13.09 -2.22 5.60
C PRO A 180 -11.98 -3.11 6.19
N ARG A 181 -10.81 -3.10 5.56
CA ARG A 181 -9.65 -3.89 5.98
C ARG A 181 -8.43 -2.99 6.12
N VAL A 182 -7.58 -3.34 7.08
CA VAL A 182 -6.24 -2.73 7.15
C VAL A 182 -5.44 -3.22 5.96
N LEU A 183 -4.90 -2.30 5.16
CA LEU A 183 -4.09 -2.61 4.00
C LEU A 183 -2.65 -2.82 4.45
N ALA A 184 -2.07 -3.97 4.12
CA ALA A 184 -0.66 -4.22 4.30
C ALA A 184 0.07 -4.10 2.95
N THR A 185 1.13 -3.31 2.93
CA THR A 185 2.12 -3.32 1.83
C THR A 185 3.32 -4.11 2.31
N LEU A 186 3.57 -5.23 1.66
CA LEU A 186 4.70 -6.12 1.93
C LEU A 186 5.85 -5.79 1.00
N GLN A 187 7.05 -6.17 1.39
CA GLN A 187 8.26 -6.15 0.54
C GLN A 187 9.14 -7.37 0.86
N GLY A 188 10.09 -7.66 0.01
CA GLY A 188 11.02 -8.77 0.27
C GLY A 188 11.71 -8.61 1.62
N GLY A 189 11.81 -9.66 2.40
CA GLY A 189 12.31 -9.63 3.79
C GLY A 189 11.26 -9.34 4.87
N SER A 190 10.07 -8.82 4.52
CA SER A 190 8.99 -8.58 5.47
C SER A 190 8.56 -9.86 6.19
N GLU A 191 8.24 -9.72 7.48
CA GLU A 191 7.64 -10.81 8.27
C GLU A 191 6.26 -11.20 7.75
N TYR A 192 5.98 -12.49 7.74
CA TYR A 192 4.63 -13.00 7.77
C TYR A 192 4.50 -14.23 8.66
N LEU A 193 3.28 -14.55 9.05
CA LEU A 193 2.90 -15.72 9.80
C LEU A 193 2.18 -16.69 8.86
N ALA A 194 2.59 -17.94 8.80
CA ALA A 194 1.91 -19.02 8.10
C ALA A 194 1.15 -19.91 9.10
N SER A 195 -0.10 -20.23 8.82
CA SER A 195 -0.94 -21.00 9.73
C SER A 195 -1.79 -22.02 8.99
N PRO A 196 -1.81 -23.29 9.44
CA PRO A 196 -2.70 -24.31 8.88
C PRO A 196 -4.15 -24.13 9.31
N ASP A 197 -4.39 -23.62 10.53
CA ASP A 197 -5.68 -23.67 11.22
C ASP A 197 -6.11 -22.32 11.84
N GLY A 198 -5.29 -21.27 11.71
CA GLY A 198 -5.51 -19.96 12.32
C GLY A 198 -5.19 -19.87 13.80
N SER A 199 -4.82 -20.97 14.47
CA SER A 199 -4.47 -21.02 15.90
C SER A 199 -2.96 -21.17 16.15
N SER A 200 -2.29 -21.97 15.34
CA SER A 200 -0.85 -22.15 15.34
C SER A 200 -0.23 -21.37 14.19
N ALA A 201 0.94 -20.77 14.39
CA ALA A 201 1.60 -20.02 13.34
C ALA A 201 3.11 -20.16 13.37
N TYR A 202 3.71 -20.19 12.18
CA TYR A 202 5.15 -20.19 11.94
C TYR A 202 5.57 -18.86 11.35
N TYR A 203 6.69 -18.33 11.82
CA TYR A 203 7.28 -17.12 11.26
C TYR A 203 8.10 -17.43 10.03
N CYS A 204 7.82 -16.71 8.95
CA CYS A 204 8.61 -16.74 7.73
C CYS A 204 8.78 -15.31 7.17
N SER A 205 9.53 -15.20 6.10
CA SER A 205 9.84 -13.95 5.42
C SER A 205 9.36 -13.97 3.98
N VAL A 206 8.87 -12.83 3.51
CA VAL A 206 8.52 -12.60 2.11
C VAL A 206 9.77 -12.68 1.23
N GLY A 207 9.72 -13.43 0.14
CA GLY A 207 10.76 -13.44 -0.88
C GLY A 207 10.59 -12.26 -1.83
N PHE A 208 9.88 -12.47 -2.93
CA PHE A 208 9.71 -11.44 -3.96
C PHE A 208 8.24 -11.26 -4.34
N GLY A 209 7.86 -10.02 -4.64
CA GLY A 209 6.57 -9.72 -5.22
C GLY A 209 6.40 -10.38 -6.57
N VAL A 210 5.25 -11.04 -6.78
CA VAL A 210 4.89 -11.73 -8.02
C VAL A 210 3.44 -11.45 -8.39
N THR A 211 3.09 -11.71 -9.67
CA THR A 211 1.71 -11.72 -10.14
C THR A 211 1.40 -13.00 -10.92
N GLN A 212 0.12 -13.42 -10.90
CA GLN A 212 -0.43 -14.45 -11.76
C GLN A 212 -1.72 -13.89 -12.39
N GLY A 213 -1.65 -13.45 -13.63
CA GLY A 213 -2.73 -12.66 -14.23
C GLY A 213 -2.99 -11.39 -13.43
N SER A 214 -4.23 -11.18 -12.97
CA SER A 214 -4.60 -10.04 -12.11
C SER A 214 -4.32 -10.27 -10.62
N ALA A 215 -4.03 -11.50 -10.21
CA ALA A 215 -3.74 -11.80 -8.81
C ALA A 215 -2.34 -11.32 -8.42
N GLN A 216 -2.23 -10.71 -7.25
CA GLN A 216 -0.95 -10.31 -6.65
C GLN A 216 -0.57 -11.29 -5.54
N GLY A 217 0.74 -11.42 -5.32
CA GLY A 217 1.25 -12.29 -4.28
C GLY A 217 2.77 -12.19 -4.11
N TYR A 218 3.34 -13.13 -3.39
CA TYR A 218 4.77 -13.20 -3.20
C TYR A 218 5.28 -14.65 -3.25
N ALA A 219 6.48 -14.81 -3.80
CA ALA A 219 7.25 -16.04 -3.72
C ALA A 219 7.85 -16.21 -2.32
N THR A 220 7.92 -17.43 -1.82
CA THR A 220 8.50 -17.79 -0.51
C THR A 220 8.92 -19.27 -0.50
N ALA A 221 9.38 -19.80 0.63
CA ALA A 221 9.79 -21.19 0.77
C ALA A 221 8.59 -22.14 0.99
N GLY A 222 8.70 -23.36 0.47
CA GLY A 222 7.67 -24.40 0.59
C GLY A 222 7.51 -24.92 2.01
N HIS A 223 8.62 -25.09 2.74
CA HIS A 223 8.57 -25.54 4.13
C HIS A 223 7.85 -24.56 5.07
N CYS A 224 7.62 -23.30 4.68
CA CYS A 224 6.81 -22.36 5.47
C CYS A 224 5.32 -22.77 5.59
N SER A 225 4.85 -23.65 4.74
CA SER A 225 3.52 -24.31 4.82
C SER A 225 3.62 -25.83 4.80
N ASP A 226 4.77 -26.37 5.18
CA ASP A 226 5.02 -27.83 5.18
C ASP A 226 4.71 -28.48 3.83
N GLY A 227 4.98 -27.77 2.73
CA GLY A 227 4.70 -28.20 1.36
C GLY A 227 3.22 -28.20 0.95
N GLN A 228 2.34 -27.65 1.77
CA GLN A 228 0.89 -27.68 1.55
C GLN A 228 0.32 -26.34 1.07
N ALA A 229 -0.52 -26.40 0.05
CA ALA A 229 -1.37 -25.26 -0.32
C ALA A 229 -2.53 -25.10 0.66
N GLY A 230 -3.17 -23.92 0.66
CA GLY A 230 -4.34 -23.63 1.48
C GLY A 230 -4.04 -23.04 2.87
N TRP A 231 -2.82 -23.16 3.38
CA TRP A 231 -2.47 -22.47 4.63
C TRP A 231 -2.67 -20.97 4.51
N THR A 232 -3.17 -20.35 5.58
CA THR A 232 -3.43 -18.90 5.62
C THR A 232 -2.19 -18.13 6.06
N THR A 233 -2.08 -16.90 5.58
CA THR A 233 -0.98 -16.01 5.95
C THR A 233 -1.50 -14.74 6.60
N TYR A 234 -0.71 -14.22 7.55
CA TYR A 234 -1.06 -13.06 8.37
C TYR A 234 0.15 -12.14 8.54
N VAL A 235 -0.11 -10.86 8.79
CA VAL A 235 0.89 -9.92 9.33
C VAL A 235 0.55 -9.60 10.78
N SER A 236 1.59 -9.39 11.60
CA SER A 236 1.42 -9.00 12.99
C SER A 236 0.76 -7.62 13.09
N GLY A 237 -0.29 -7.49 13.89
CA GLY A 237 -1.00 -6.23 14.11
C GLY A 237 -0.36 -5.31 15.17
N GLY A 238 0.88 -5.59 15.59
CA GLY A 238 1.61 -4.77 16.57
C GLY A 238 1.09 -4.88 18.02
N LYS A 239 -0.11 -5.36 18.27
CA LYS A 239 -0.62 -5.72 19.60
C LYS A 239 -0.52 -7.23 19.79
N ARG A 240 -0.08 -7.67 20.97
CA ARG A 240 0.05 -9.09 21.28
C ARG A 240 -1.27 -9.82 21.00
N GLY A 241 -1.23 -10.81 20.10
CA GLY A 241 -2.40 -11.62 19.73
C GLY A 241 -3.29 -11.03 18.62
N SER A 242 -2.96 -9.86 18.06
CA SER A 242 -3.64 -9.38 16.85
C SER A 242 -2.84 -9.73 15.60
N ALA A 243 -3.48 -10.38 14.64
CA ALA A 243 -2.91 -10.66 13.33
C ALA A 243 -3.96 -10.36 12.25
N THR A 244 -3.53 -9.70 11.17
CA THR A 244 -4.39 -9.44 10.03
C THR A 244 -4.13 -10.46 8.95
N ARG A 245 -5.15 -11.21 8.53
CA ARG A 245 -5.06 -12.12 7.39
C ARG A 245 -4.73 -11.33 6.13
N ILE A 246 -3.76 -11.84 5.35
CA ILE A 246 -3.32 -11.18 4.12
C ILE A 246 -3.44 -12.06 2.87
N GLY A 247 -3.63 -13.37 3.01
CA GLY A 247 -3.72 -14.28 1.88
C GLY A 247 -3.61 -15.74 2.26
N SER A 248 -3.31 -16.57 1.27
CA SER A 248 -3.10 -18.01 1.46
C SER A 248 -2.09 -18.58 0.47
N PHE A 249 -1.42 -19.66 0.83
CA PHE A 249 -0.57 -20.43 -0.06
C PHE A 249 -1.39 -21.00 -1.22
N ALA A 250 -1.11 -20.50 -2.42
CA ALA A 250 -1.79 -20.96 -3.64
C ALA A 250 -1.03 -22.10 -4.35
N GLY A 251 0.24 -22.28 -3.98
CA GLY A 251 1.07 -23.42 -4.38
C GLY A 251 2.26 -23.55 -3.44
N SER A 252 2.61 -24.78 -3.11
CA SER A 252 3.74 -25.11 -2.25
C SER A 252 4.29 -26.50 -2.57
N ALA A 253 5.59 -26.67 -2.41
CA ALA A 253 6.29 -27.96 -2.57
C ALA A 253 7.44 -28.04 -1.57
N PHE A 254 7.44 -29.08 -0.73
CA PHE A 254 8.48 -29.48 0.22
C PHE A 254 8.18 -30.88 0.75
N PRO A 255 9.14 -31.81 0.92
CA PRO A 255 10.51 -31.78 0.43
C PRO A 255 10.61 -32.06 -1.09
N GLY A 256 11.81 -32.27 -1.60
CA GLY A 256 12.15 -32.40 -3.01
C GLY A 256 12.59 -31.05 -3.57
N ASP A 257 11.66 -30.12 -3.66
CA ASP A 257 11.88 -28.67 -3.84
C ASP A 257 11.58 -27.92 -2.53
N ASP A 258 11.91 -26.64 -2.47
CA ASP A 258 11.51 -25.77 -1.36
C ASP A 258 10.95 -24.44 -1.89
N LYS A 259 9.84 -24.54 -2.59
CA LYS A 259 9.24 -23.44 -3.35
C LYS A 259 7.75 -23.28 -3.06
N ALA A 260 7.33 -22.03 -2.90
CA ALA A 260 5.91 -21.70 -2.73
C ALA A 260 5.60 -20.30 -3.23
N TRP A 261 4.31 -20.03 -3.40
CA TRP A 261 3.81 -18.68 -3.55
C TRP A 261 2.51 -18.49 -2.78
N VAL A 262 2.35 -17.31 -2.24
CA VAL A 262 1.16 -16.86 -1.54
C VAL A 262 0.40 -15.90 -2.43
N ARG A 263 -0.90 -16.17 -2.63
CA ARG A 263 -1.84 -15.23 -3.23
C ARG A 263 -2.35 -14.31 -2.14
N LEU A 264 -2.23 -13.00 -2.36
CA LEU A 264 -2.78 -12.00 -1.45
C LEU A 264 -4.29 -11.85 -1.63
N ASP A 265 -4.99 -11.64 -0.52
CA ASP A 265 -6.38 -11.21 -0.51
C ASP A 265 -6.50 -9.78 -1.08
N ASN A 266 -7.69 -9.41 -1.56
CA ASN A 266 -7.96 -8.08 -2.11
C ASN A 266 -7.60 -6.98 -1.09
N GLY A 267 -6.97 -5.92 -1.59
CA GLY A 267 -6.57 -4.76 -0.79
C GLY A 267 -5.16 -4.86 -0.21
N HIS A 268 -4.52 -6.03 -0.19
CA HIS A 268 -3.10 -6.16 0.18
C HIS A 268 -2.21 -6.09 -1.05
N THR A 269 -1.01 -5.54 -0.89
CA THR A 269 -0.05 -5.38 -1.99
C THR A 269 1.33 -5.84 -1.59
N VAL A 270 2.16 -6.14 -2.59
CA VAL A 270 3.59 -6.35 -2.42
C VAL A 270 4.34 -5.43 -3.37
N SER A 271 5.32 -4.69 -2.83
CA SER A 271 6.16 -3.79 -3.62
C SER A 271 7.27 -4.57 -4.33
N PRO A 272 7.78 -4.06 -5.47
CA PRO A 272 8.95 -4.64 -6.15
C PRO A 272 10.27 -4.19 -5.51
N VAL A 273 10.38 -4.33 -4.18
CA VAL A 273 11.49 -3.85 -3.36
C VAL A 273 11.83 -4.91 -2.32
N VAL A 274 13.10 -5.02 -1.99
CA VAL A 274 13.63 -5.85 -0.88
C VAL A 274 14.08 -4.93 0.24
N ASP A 275 13.64 -5.18 1.45
CA ASP A 275 13.99 -4.44 2.67
C ASP A 275 15.49 -4.56 2.97
N GLY A 276 16.18 -3.45 2.97
CA GLY A 276 17.57 -3.34 3.39
C GLY A 276 17.74 -3.25 4.91
N TYR A 277 16.65 -3.22 5.67
CA TYR A 277 16.63 -3.00 7.13
C TYR A 277 17.36 -1.72 7.51
N LYS A 278 18.58 -1.85 8.05
CA LYS A 278 19.42 -0.70 8.42
C LYS A 278 20.16 -0.08 7.23
N GLN A 279 20.02 -0.67 6.04
CA GLN A 279 20.58 -0.19 4.78
C GLN A 279 19.44 0.38 3.91
N ALA A 280 19.81 0.93 2.74
CA ALA A 280 18.78 1.34 1.78
C ALA A 280 18.09 0.11 1.18
N ASP A 281 16.79 0.23 0.94
CA ASP A 281 16.00 -0.76 0.24
C ASP A 281 16.51 -0.98 -1.18
N VAL A 282 16.40 -2.22 -1.68
CA VAL A 282 16.88 -2.60 -2.99
C VAL A 282 15.71 -2.84 -3.94
N ALA A 283 15.65 -2.06 -5.02
CA ALA A 283 14.67 -2.23 -6.08
C ALA A 283 14.92 -3.53 -6.85
N VAL A 284 13.88 -4.35 -7.05
CA VAL A 284 13.94 -5.54 -7.90
C VAL A 284 13.88 -5.11 -9.36
N ARG A 285 14.89 -5.48 -10.16
CA ARG A 285 15.03 -5.07 -11.57
C ARG A 285 14.92 -6.22 -12.56
N GLY A 286 15.01 -7.46 -12.09
CA GLY A 286 14.97 -8.65 -12.91
C GLY A 286 15.35 -9.91 -12.11
N ALA A 287 15.69 -10.99 -12.84
CA ALA A 287 16.07 -12.29 -12.26
C ALA A 287 17.24 -12.93 -13.01
N ALA A 288 18.20 -12.13 -13.50
CA ALA A 288 19.42 -12.67 -14.10
C ALA A 288 20.26 -13.39 -13.03
N VAL A 289 20.70 -14.60 -13.32
CA VAL A 289 21.43 -15.46 -12.37
C VAL A 289 22.84 -14.92 -12.12
N ALA A 290 23.19 -14.67 -10.89
CA ALA A 290 24.51 -14.23 -10.47
C ALA A 290 25.53 -15.37 -10.54
N PRO A 291 26.71 -15.20 -11.14
CA PRO A 291 27.70 -16.29 -11.31
C PRO A 291 28.29 -16.72 -9.95
N VAL A 292 28.87 -17.93 -9.91
CA VAL A 292 29.65 -18.40 -8.75
C VAL A 292 30.73 -17.39 -8.43
N GLY A 293 30.91 -17.06 -7.17
CA GLY A 293 31.80 -16.01 -6.67
C GLY A 293 31.15 -14.62 -6.59
N ALA A 294 30.01 -14.39 -7.23
CA ALA A 294 29.30 -13.12 -7.10
C ALA A 294 28.71 -12.94 -5.69
N THR A 295 28.66 -11.70 -5.24
CA THR A 295 28.02 -11.36 -3.96
C THR A 295 26.50 -11.24 -4.13
N VAL A 296 25.77 -11.93 -3.28
CA VAL A 296 24.32 -11.80 -3.11
C VAL A 296 23.99 -11.48 -1.66
N CYS A 297 22.93 -10.75 -1.44
CA CYS A 297 22.49 -10.35 -0.11
C CYS A 297 21.13 -10.99 0.21
N ARG A 298 20.99 -11.43 1.45
CA ARG A 298 19.76 -12.00 1.97
C ARG A 298 19.05 -10.99 2.86
N SER A 299 17.72 -10.89 2.69
CA SER A 299 16.83 -10.13 3.55
C SER A 299 15.82 -11.06 4.23
N GLY A 300 15.68 -10.94 5.55
CA GLY A 300 14.74 -11.75 6.33
C GLY A 300 14.46 -11.16 7.71
N ARG A 301 13.28 -11.49 8.23
CA ARG A 301 12.70 -10.87 9.42
C ARG A 301 13.50 -11.00 10.72
N THR A 302 14.26 -12.08 10.86
CA THR A 302 14.94 -12.41 12.13
C THR A 302 16.30 -11.74 12.24
N THR A 303 17.12 -11.84 11.21
CA THR A 303 18.49 -11.35 11.24
C THR A 303 18.72 -10.14 10.34
N GLY A 304 17.73 -9.73 9.56
CA GLY A 304 17.81 -8.55 8.68
C GLY A 304 18.64 -8.82 7.42
N TRP A 305 19.59 -7.94 7.12
CA TRP A 305 20.36 -7.91 5.90
C TRP A 305 21.76 -8.47 6.07
N HIS A 306 22.09 -9.54 5.31
CA HIS A 306 23.40 -10.16 5.29
C HIS A 306 23.81 -10.55 3.88
N CYS A 307 25.09 -10.39 3.55
CA CYS A 307 25.63 -10.67 2.21
C CYS A 307 26.71 -11.75 2.24
N GLY A 308 26.83 -12.49 1.15
CA GLY A 308 27.85 -13.50 0.97
C GLY A 308 27.99 -13.91 -0.49
N ALA A 309 29.02 -14.71 -0.80
CA ALA A 309 29.31 -15.13 -2.16
C ALA A 309 28.60 -16.45 -2.52
N VAL A 310 28.07 -16.53 -3.73
CA VAL A 310 27.57 -17.77 -4.34
C VAL A 310 28.70 -18.79 -4.43
N GLN A 311 28.49 -20.00 -3.93
CA GLN A 311 29.49 -21.06 -3.92
C GLN A 311 29.23 -22.12 -4.99
N ALA A 312 27.99 -22.54 -5.16
CA ALA A 312 27.62 -23.58 -6.10
C ALA A 312 26.12 -23.53 -6.43
N TYR A 313 25.77 -24.07 -7.59
CA TYR A 313 24.37 -24.33 -7.99
C TYR A 313 24.04 -25.83 -7.88
N GLY A 314 22.76 -26.14 -7.89
CA GLY A 314 22.26 -27.52 -7.95
C GLY A 314 22.59 -28.34 -6.69
N ALA A 315 22.79 -27.67 -5.55
CA ALA A 315 23.07 -28.34 -4.29
C ALA A 315 21.88 -29.18 -3.82
N SER A 316 22.17 -30.36 -3.26
CA SER A 316 21.18 -31.17 -2.56
C SER A 316 21.46 -31.10 -1.06
N VAL A 317 20.44 -30.83 -0.27
CA VAL A 317 20.55 -30.67 1.18
C VAL A 317 19.61 -31.62 1.88
N ASN A 318 20.10 -32.32 2.88
CA ASN A 318 19.31 -33.21 3.71
C ASN A 318 18.96 -32.53 5.03
N TYR A 319 17.74 -32.07 5.16
CA TYR A 319 17.19 -31.49 6.39
C TYR A 319 16.55 -32.60 7.25
N SER A 320 17.41 -33.32 8.01
CA SER A 320 16.97 -34.38 8.93
C SER A 320 16.10 -35.48 8.27
N GLY A 321 16.49 -35.92 7.08
CA GLY A 321 15.75 -36.93 6.30
C GLY A 321 14.91 -36.35 5.18
N GLN A 322 14.62 -35.07 5.17
CA GLN A 322 13.91 -34.38 4.11
C GLN A 322 14.94 -33.80 3.12
N VAL A 323 15.09 -34.45 1.98
CA VAL A 323 16.06 -34.03 0.96
C VAL A 323 15.42 -33.00 0.03
N VAL A 324 16.10 -31.85 -0.15
CA VAL A 324 15.76 -30.79 -1.10
C VAL A 324 16.89 -30.69 -2.11
N THR A 325 16.56 -30.60 -3.40
CA THR A 325 17.52 -30.58 -4.51
C THR A 325 17.45 -29.27 -5.30
N GLY A 326 18.41 -29.02 -6.18
CA GLY A 326 18.39 -27.84 -7.06
C GLY A 326 18.72 -26.52 -6.39
N LEU A 327 19.11 -26.53 -5.12
CA LEU A 327 19.40 -25.31 -4.34
C LEU A 327 20.68 -24.63 -4.78
N THR A 328 20.76 -23.32 -4.60
CA THR A 328 22.02 -22.56 -4.71
C THR A 328 22.65 -22.40 -3.32
N HIS A 329 23.93 -22.78 -3.21
CA HIS A 329 24.72 -22.64 -2.00
C HIS A 329 25.39 -21.27 -1.93
N VAL A 330 25.27 -20.60 -0.79
CA VAL A 330 25.84 -19.26 -0.53
C VAL A 330 26.50 -19.24 0.85
N LYS A 331 27.63 -18.56 0.96
CA LYS A 331 28.33 -18.38 2.23
C LYS A 331 27.78 -17.16 2.98
N VAL A 332 26.63 -17.31 3.59
CA VAL A 332 25.92 -16.27 4.36
C VAL A 332 25.16 -16.92 5.51
N CYS A 333 25.01 -16.21 6.61
CA CYS A 333 24.27 -16.69 7.76
C CYS A 333 22.73 -16.51 7.60
N ALA A 334 21.96 -17.34 8.32
CA ALA A 334 20.52 -17.24 8.46
C ALA A 334 20.09 -17.89 9.78
N GLU A 335 18.94 -17.45 10.32
CA GLU A 335 18.32 -18.02 11.53
C GLU A 335 16.84 -18.32 11.27
N GLY A 336 16.21 -19.10 12.18
CA GLY A 336 14.78 -19.43 12.07
C GLY A 336 13.90 -18.19 11.96
N GLY A 337 12.96 -18.22 11.00
CA GLY A 337 12.12 -17.07 10.64
C GLY A 337 12.62 -16.27 9.42
N ASP A 338 13.91 -16.35 9.06
CA ASP A 338 14.42 -15.81 7.80
C ASP A 338 13.98 -16.64 6.58
N SER A 339 13.45 -17.83 6.79
CA SER A 339 12.90 -18.76 5.79
C SER A 339 11.99 -18.05 4.78
N GLY A 340 12.20 -18.32 3.49
CA GLY A 340 11.47 -17.70 2.40
C GLY A 340 11.95 -16.29 2.03
N GLY A 341 12.84 -15.68 2.82
CA GLY A 341 13.37 -14.33 2.59
C GLY A 341 14.19 -14.22 1.30
N SER A 342 14.26 -13.01 0.76
CA SER A 342 14.87 -12.71 -0.54
C SER A 342 16.37 -12.93 -0.58
N PHE A 343 16.90 -13.47 -1.68
CA PHE A 343 18.29 -13.32 -2.11
C PHE A 343 18.35 -12.45 -3.35
N ILE A 344 19.10 -11.35 -3.30
CA ILE A 344 19.19 -10.36 -4.38
C ILE A 344 20.66 -9.95 -4.57
N ASP A 345 21.06 -9.64 -5.80
CA ASP A 345 22.40 -9.11 -6.08
C ASP A 345 22.44 -7.58 -6.03
N GLY A 346 23.66 -7.02 -6.16
CA GLY A 346 23.86 -5.56 -6.16
C GLY A 346 23.26 -4.83 -7.35
N GLY A 347 22.89 -5.53 -8.42
CA GLY A 347 22.20 -5.00 -9.60
C GLY A 347 20.68 -5.04 -9.48
N GLY A 348 20.13 -5.54 -8.36
CA GLY A 348 18.69 -5.68 -8.17
C GLY A 348 18.10 -6.95 -8.83
N GLN A 349 18.96 -7.94 -9.17
CA GLN A 349 18.49 -9.19 -9.74
C GLN A 349 18.08 -10.16 -8.65
N ALA A 350 16.81 -10.58 -8.64
CA ALA A 350 16.28 -11.58 -7.75
C ALA A 350 16.95 -12.93 -8.02
N GLN A 351 17.52 -13.55 -6.99
CA GLN A 351 18.23 -14.82 -7.11
C GLN A 351 17.38 -16.01 -6.63
N GLY A 352 16.71 -15.86 -5.48
CA GLY A 352 15.94 -16.94 -4.90
C GLY A 352 15.39 -16.61 -3.51
N VAL A 353 14.82 -17.63 -2.87
CA VAL A 353 14.25 -17.53 -1.53
C VAL A 353 14.96 -18.48 -0.58
N LEU A 354 15.24 -18.06 0.66
CA LEU A 354 15.96 -18.86 1.64
C LEU A 354 15.21 -20.16 1.95
N SER A 355 15.90 -21.29 1.69
CA SER A 355 15.47 -22.62 2.12
C SER A 355 15.97 -22.90 3.53
N GLY A 356 17.26 -22.87 3.77
CA GLY A 356 17.82 -23.15 5.08
C GLY A 356 19.32 -22.87 5.13
N GLY A 357 19.93 -23.21 6.26
CA GLY A 357 21.35 -23.03 6.47
C GLY A 357 21.85 -23.67 7.76
N ASN A 358 23.15 -23.53 7.98
CA ASN A 358 23.79 -23.91 9.24
C ASN A 358 24.45 -22.69 9.86
N TYR A 359 24.51 -22.58 11.13
CA TYR A 359 25.11 -21.52 11.92
C TYR A 359 24.34 -20.19 12.03
N SER A 360 24.48 -19.63 13.20
CA SER A 360 23.92 -18.35 13.63
C SER A 360 24.63 -17.16 12.98
N CYS A 361 23.93 -16.05 12.84
CA CYS A 361 24.48 -14.75 12.46
C CYS A 361 25.29 -14.08 13.57
N LYS A 362 25.53 -14.74 14.70
CA LYS A 362 26.23 -14.18 15.87
C LYS A 362 27.66 -14.67 16.02
N GLY A 363 28.55 -13.75 16.42
CA GLY A 363 29.94 -14.06 16.75
C GLY A 363 30.76 -14.63 15.59
N LYS A 364 31.76 -15.44 15.92
CA LYS A 364 32.68 -16.07 14.94
C LYS A 364 31.99 -17.09 14.02
N GLN A 365 30.85 -17.62 14.40
CA GLN A 365 30.11 -18.60 13.62
C GLN A 365 29.51 -18.00 12.34
N ALA A 366 29.23 -16.70 12.33
CA ALA A 366 28.72 -16.01 11.15
C ALA A 366 29.63 -16.16 9.91
N SER A 367 30.95 -16.19 10.09
CA SER A 367 31.91 -16.36 9.00
C SER A 367 32.02 -17.79 8.45
N LEU A 368 31.53 -18.78 9.20
CA LEU A 368 31.49 -20.19 8.84
C LEU A 368 30.13 -20.60 8.25
N ALA A 369 29.17 -19.70 8.26
CA ALA A 369 27.78 -19.98 7.89
C ALA A 369 27.65 -20.29 6.42
N ASN A 370 26.76 -21.24 6.13
CA ASN A 370 26.32 -21.60 4.79
C ASN A 370 24.79 -21.56 4.77
N SER A 371 24.26 -20.98 3.73
CA SER A 371 22.82 -20.99 3.46
C SER A 371 22.55 -21.51 2.06
N TYR A 372 21.33 -21.95 1.87
CA TYR A 372 20.84 -22.50 0.62
C TYR A 372 19.55 -21.79 0.25
N PHE A 373 19.40 -21.42 -1.01
CA PHE A 373 18.17 -20.82 -1.50
C PHE A 373 17.58 -21.57 -2.69
N GLN A 374 16.27 -21.63 -2.77
CA GLN A 374 15.58 -22.09 -3.95
C GLN A 374 15.63 -21.01 -5.04
N PRO A 375 16.14 -21.30 -6.26
CA PRO A 375 16.21 -20.33 -7.33
C PRO A 375 14.84 -19.74 -7.70
N ILE A 376 14.77 -18.40 -7.86
CA ILE A 376 13.51 -17.71 -8.17
C ILE A 376 12.94 -18.13 -9.52
N GLY A 377 13.80 -18.41 -10.52
CA GLY A 377 13.35 -18.81 -11.86
C GLY A 377 12.50 -20.09 -11.85
N GLU A 378 12.85 -21.05 -10.99
CA GLU A 378 12.09 -22.30 -10.83
C GLU A 378 10.73 -22.06 -10.21
N ILE A 379 10.64 -21.15 -9.22
CA ILE A 379 9.35 -20.78 -8.59
C ILE A 379 8.44 -20.10 -9.62
N LEU A 380 8.99 -19.13 -10.37
CA LEU A 380 8.24 -18.40 -11.41
C LEU A 380 7.72 -19.35 -12.48
N GLN A 381 8.55 -20.27 -12.95
CA GLN A 381 8.17 -21.26 -13.97
C GLN A 381 7.13 -22.25 -13.45
N THR A 382 7.35 -22.82 -12.26
CA THR A 382 6.46 -23.87 -11.70
C THR A 382 5.03 -23.37 -11.52
N TYR A 383 4.87 -22.13 -11.06
CA TYR A 383 3.56 -21.56 -10.74
C TYR A 383 3.05 -20.56 -11.79
N ASN A 384 3.73 -20.45 -12.95
CA ASN A 384 3.39 -19.49 -14.01
C ASN A 384 3.22 -18.05 -13.47
N LEU A 385 4.25 -17.57 -12.78
CA LEU A 385 4.29 -16.26 -12.13
C LEU A 385 5.13 -15.27 -12.91
N THR A 386 4.76 -14.00 -12.83
CA THR A 386 5.56 -12.88 -13.30
C THR A 386 6.18 -12.16 -12.10
N LEU A 387 7.50 -11.98 -12.11
CA LEU A 387 8.21 -11.20 -11.08
C LEU A 387 7.81 -9.73 -11.17
N LYS A 388 7.49 -9.11 -10.04
CA LYS A 388 7.28 -7.66 -9.98
C LYS A 388 8.64 -6.96 -9.96
N THR A 389 8.85 -6.03 -10.89
CA THR A 389 10.06 -5.22 -11.01
C THR A 389 9.76 -3.74 -10.83
N SER A 390 10.73 -3.00 -10.30
CA SER A 390 10.74 -1.54 -10.31
C SER A 390 11.21 -1.04 -11.68
N PRO A 391 10.68 0.09 -12.15
CA PRO A 391 11.12 0.74 -13.38
C PRO A 391 12.61 1.09 -13.39
#